data_30263a67598d182c46945206a4b4e206
#
_entry.id   30263a67598d182c46945206a4b4e206
#
_cell.length_a   1.000
_cell.length_b   1.000
_cell.length_c   1.000
_cell.angle_alpha   90.00
_cell.angle_beta   90.00
_cell.angle_gamma   90.00
#
_symmetry.space_group_name_H-M   'P 1'
#
loop_
_entity.id
_entity.type
_entity.pdbx_description
1 polymer ?
#
loop_
_entity_poly.entity_id
_entity_poly.type
_entity_poly.pdbx_seq_one_letter_code
_entity_poly.pdbx_strand_id
1 'polypeptide(L)'
;MTNWRDLSARASLASHRLIGWIYWDPDAIARFTALGVPNGLGYYITTRSAPLASVGNNAVTAAFYSIRKEFIDVCLDVARQHTTFEDAYRVRNEAVARGLREYAPEIIDQLGTLALPLWDAADSLPLGGRVLYAAHRAWPRCEDDPALSAWLAVNCIREWRGDTHFAVLASHDVSGVQAGLLHDAFLGYPGDWIPRSRGADDAQLEEAWAALD
;
A
#
# COMPACT_ATOMS: atom_id res chain seq x y z
N MET A 1 -20.19 26.32 5.83
CA MET A 1 -19.07 26.04 4.89
C MET A 1 -18.44 24.69 5.24
N THR A 2 -18.21 23.83 4.27
CA THR A 2 -17.58 22.54 4.47
C THR A 2 -16.13 22.73 4.91
N ASN A 3 -15.75 22.15 6.07
CA ASN A 3 -14.36 22.12 6.51
C ASN A 3 -13.60 21.03 5.73
N TRP A 4 -12.99 21.41 4.63
CA TRP A 4 -12.28 20.48 3.75
C TRP A 4 -11.09 19.79 4.44
N ARG A 5 -10.44 20.48 5.38
CA ARG A 5 -9.32 19.88 6.15
C ARG A 5 -9.80 18.72 7.03
N ASP A 6 -10.90 18.94 7.76
CA ASP A 6 -11.48 17.91 8.62
C ASP A 6 -12.03 16.74 7.78
N LEU A 7 -12.73 17.04 6.68
CA LEU A 7 -13.24 16.02 5.77
C LEU A 7 -12.10 15.17 5.18
N SER A 8 -11.02 15.80 4.72
CA SER A 8 -9.84 15.11 4.18
C SER A 8 -9.16 14.24 5.23
N ALA A 9 -9.00 14.71 6.47
CA ALA A 9 -8.40 13.93 7.56
C ALA A 9 -9.25 12.70 7.89
N ARG A 10 -10.57 12.84 7.98
CA ARG A 10 -11.51 11.74 8.24
C ARG A 10 -11.52 10.72 7.09
N ALA A 11 -11.55 11.17 5.84
CA ALA A 11 -11.50 10.29 4.67
C ALA A 11 -10.17 9.53 4.60
N SER A 12 -9.05 10.19 4.93
CA SER A 12 -7.73 9.55 5.01
C SER A 12 -7.70 8.44 6.07
N LEU A 13 -8.23 8.70 7.27
CA LEU A 13 -8.28 7.69 8.34
C LEU A 13 -9.19 6.51 7.97
N ALA A 14 -10.37 6.80 7.41
CA ALA A 14 -11.31 5.77 6.98
C ALA A 14 -10.71 4.89 5.87
N SER A 15 -10.10 5.48 4.85
CA SER A 15 -9.43 4.75 3.77
C SER A 15 -8.25 3.91 4.27
N HIS A 16 -7.49 4.43 5.24
CA HIS A 16 -6.38 3.68 5.83
C HIS A 16 -6.87 2.41 6.57
N ARG A 17 -7.96 2.53 7.34
CA ARG A 17 -8.56 1.38 8.03
C ARG A 17 -9.17 0.37 7.05
N LEU A 18 -9.89 0.86 6.04
CA LEU A 18 -10.53 0.02 5.03
C LEU A 18 -9.51 -0.79 4.21
N ILE A 19 -8.32 -0.24 3.97
CA ILE A 19 -7.30 -0.89 3.13
C ILE A 19 -6.24 -1.61 3.96
N GLY A 20 -5.80 -1.04 5.09
CA GLY A 20 -4.58 -1.46 5.77
C GLY A 20 -4.61 -2.87 6.36
N TRP A 21 -5.76 -3.35 6.80
CA TRP A 21 -5.92 -4.63 7.48
C TRP A 21 -5.44 -5.83 6.63
N ILE A 22 -5.64 -5.78 5.30
CA ILE A 22 -5.33 -6.89 4.40
C ILE A 22 -3.86 -7.32 4.45
N TYR A 23 -2.96 -6.39 4.73
CA TYR A 23 -1.53 -6.66 4.78
C TYR A 23 -1.09 -7.41 6.05
N TRP A 24 -1.97 -7.54 7.03
CA TRP A 24 -1.76 -8.24 8.29
C TRP A 24 -2.73 -9.41 8.49
N ASP A 25 -3.65 -9.62 7.52
CA ASP A 25 -4.63 -10.70 7.59
C ASP A 25 -3.95 -12.06 7.42
N PRO A 26 -4.10 -12.98 8.41
CA PRO A 26 -3.43 -14.28 8.38
C PRO A 26 -3.87 -15.16 7.20
N ASP A 27 -5.16 -15.09 6.80
CA ASP A 27 -5.65 -15.86 5.65
C ASP A 27 -5.06 -15.33 4.34
N ALA A 28 -4.95 -14.02 4.19
CA ALA A 28 -4.31 -13.41 3.02
C ALA A 28 -2.83 -13.83 2.90
N ILE A 29 -2.09 -13.82 4.02
CA ILE A 29 -0.70 -14.28 4.06
C ILE A 29 -0.62 -15.78 3.77
N ALA A 30 -1.53 -16.58 4.31
CA ALA A 30 -1.58 -18.02 4.06
C ALA A 30 -1.87 -18.34 2.57
N ARG A 31 -2.79 -17.62 1.94
CA ARG A 31 -3.07 -17.76 0.49
C ARG A 31 -1.86 -17.41 -0.37
N PHE A 32 -1.15 -16.36 -0.03
CA PHE A 32 0.09 -15.98 -0.72
C PHE A 32 1.19 -17.03 -0.49
N THR A 33 1.31 -17.57 0.72
CA THR A 33 2.22 -18.68 1.03
C THR A 33 1.88 -19.93 0.21
N ALA A 34 0.60 -20.21 -0.01
CA ALA A 34 0.15 -21.34 -0.81
C ALA A 34 0.53 -21.25 -2.31
N LEU A 35 0.93 -20.08 -2.81
CA LEU A 35 1.55 -19.92 -4.11
C LEU A 35 3.00 -20.44 -4.16
N GLY A 36 3.53 -20.93 -3.04
CA GLY A 36 4.89 -21.46 -2.91
C GLY A 36 5.89 -20.46 -2.32
N VAL A 37 5.48 -19.23 -2.00
CA VAL A 37 6.36 -18.22 -1.43
C VAL A 37 6.65 -18.54 0.04
N PRO A 38 7.93 -18.79 0.42
CA PRO A 38 8.27 -19.23 1.77
C PRO A 38 7.79 -18.25 2.85
N ASN A 39 7.02 -18.75 3.82
CA ASN A 39 6.51 -18.00 4.98
C ASN A 39 5.78 -16.69 4.63
N GLY A 40 5.25 -16.57 3.43
CA GLY A 40 4.61 -15.33 2.96
C GLY A 40 5.58 -14.14 2.82
N LEU A 41 6.88 -14.41 2.67
CA LEU A 41 7.91 -13.37 2.57
C LEU A 41 7.56 -12.34 1.50
N GLY A 42 7.54 -11.08 1.91
CA GLY A 42 7.27 -9.97 1.00
C GLY A 42 5.81 -9.83 0.56
N TYR A 43 4.85 -10.46 1.24
CA TYR A 43 3.43 -10.36 0.92
C TYR A 43 2.98 -8.90 0.69
N TYR A 44 3.30 -8.00 1.63
CA TYR A 44 2.97 -6.58 1.51
C TYR A 44 3.59 -5.93 0.25
N ILE A 45 4.89 -6.14 0.04
CA ILE A 45 5.64 -5.55 -1.07
C ILE A 45 5.10 -6.10 -2.39
N THR A 46 5.06 -7.42 -2.53
CA THR A 46 4.70 -8.10 -3.77
C THR A 46 3.27 -7.77 -4.20
N THR A 47 2.30 -7.91 -3.30
CA THR A 47 0.89 -7.74 -3.66
C THR A 47 0.50 -6.28 -3.86
N ARG A 48 1.14 -5.35 -3.15
CA ARG A 48 0.90 -3.92 -3.33
C ARG A 48 1.56 -3.39 -4.61
N SER A 49 2.76 -3.86 -4.93
CA SER A 49 3.47 -3.42 -6.14
C SER A 49 3.12 -4.23 -7.40
N ALA A 50 2.32 -5.28 -7.30
CA ALA A 50 2.03 -6.17 -8.41
C ALA A 50 1.74 -5.45 -9.75
N PRO A 51 0.93 -4.39 -9.80
CA PRO A 51 0.69 -3.64 -11.04
C PRO A 51 1.92 -2.95 -11.64
N LEU A 52 2.96 -2.70 -10.83
CA LEU A 52 4.19 -2.01 -11.23
C LEU A 52 5.38 -2.95 -11.38
N ALA A 53 5.34 -4.13 -10.75
CA ALA A 53 6.50 -4.99 -10.55
C ALA A 53 7.11 -5.55 -11.85
N SER A 54 6.32 -5.62 -12.94
CA SER A 54 6.80 -6.01 -14.27
C SER A 54 7.81 -5.02 -14.88
N VAL A 55 7.80 -3.76 -14.45
CA VAL A 55 8.75 -2.72 -14.86
C VAL A 55 10.14 -2.95 -14.24
N GLY A 56 10.22 -3.67 -13.13
CA GLY A 56 11.44 -4.02 -12.43
C GLY A 56 11.57 -3.45 -11.02
N ASN A 57 12.50 -4.02 -10.24
CA ASN A 57 12.66 -3.70 -8.82
C ASN A 57 12.97 -2.22 -8.54
N ASN A 58 13.76 -1.58 -9.41
CA ASN A 58 14.09 -0.16 -9.25
C ASN A 58 12.84 0.74 -9.32
N ALA A 59 11.87 0.42 -10.17
CA ALA A 59 10.62 1.16 -10.24
C ALA A 59 9.79 1.00 -8.95
N VAL A 60 9.75 -0.22 -8.42
CA VAL A 60 9.08 -0.50 -7.14
C VAL A 60 9.79 0.22 -5.99
N THR A 61 11.13 0.18 -5.94
CA THR A 61 11.92 0.90 -4.93
C THR A 61 11.61 2.40 -4.94
N ALA A 62 11.59 3.02 -6.12
CA ALA A 62 11.26 4.43 -6.27
C ALA A 62 9.83 4.75 -5.78
N ALA A 63 8.87 3.87 -6.07
CA ALA A 63 7.47 4.05 -5.66
C ALA A 63 7.23 3.80 -4.16
N PHE A 64 8.06 2.98 -3.51
CA PHE A 64 7.94 2.68 -2.08
C PHE A 64 8.74 3.61 -1.17
N TYR A 65 9.67 4.36 -1.71
CA TYR A 65 10.45 5.44 -1.10
C TYR A 65 11.16 5.07 0.23
N SER A 66 10.40 4.65 1.24
CA SER A 66 10.86 4.42 2.61
C SER A 66 11.17 2.95 2.93
N ILE A 67 11.13 2.06 1.93
CA ILE A 67 11.52 0.66 2.08
C ILE A 67 12.87 0.46 1.41
N ARG A 68 13.77 -0.18 2.13
CA ARG A 68 15.13 -0.42 1.66
C ARG A 68 15.15 -1.26 0.39
N LYS A 69 15.97 -0.83 -0.59
CA LYS A 69 16.05 -1.49 -1.91
C LYS A 69 16.37 -2.97 -1.82
N GLU A 70 17.35 -3.33 -0.98
CA GLU A 70 17.79 -4.72 -0.81
C GLU A 70 16.65 -5.61 -0.30
N PHE A 71 15.80 -5.07 0.57
CA PHE A 71 14.62 -5.79 1.06
C PHE A 71 13.55 -5.95 -0.03
N ILE A 72 13.33 -4.91 -0.83
CA ILE A 72 12.43 -5.00 -2.01
C ILE A 72 12.95 -6.02 -2.99
N ASP A 73 14.24 -6.01 -3.31
CA ASP A 73 14.86 -6.97 -4.23
C ASP A 73 14.64 -8.41 -3.76
N VAL A 74 14.94 -8.71 -2.51
CA VAL A 74 14.73 -10.06 -1.94
C VAL A 74 13.26 -10.47 -2.05
N CYS A 75 12.32 -9.61 -1.68
CA CYS A 75 10.89 -9.94 -1.72
C CYS A 75 10.39 -10.23 -3.14
N LEU A 76 10.75 -9.37 -4.10
CA LEU A 76 10.28 -9.53 -5.49
C LEU A 76 10.98 -10.67 -6.21
N ASP A 77 12.26 -10.90 -5.97
CA ASP A 77 13.02 -11.98 -6.60
C ASP A 77 12.57 -13.35 -6.08
N VAL A 78 12.29 -13.47 -4.78
CA VAL A 78 11.67 -14.67 -4.21
C VAL A 78 10.28 -14.89 -4.79
N ALA A 79 9.46 -13.85 -4.87
CA ALA A 79 8.12 -13.98 -5.45
C ALA A 79 8.18 -14.50 -6.90
N ARG A 80 9.05 -13.96 -7.75
CA ARG A 80 9.23 -14.40 -9.16
C ARG A 80 9.64 -15.86 -9.32
N GLN A 81 10.31 -16.45 -8.33
CA GLN A 81 10.70 -17.85 -8.36
C GLN A 81 9.51 -18.80 -8.12
N HIS A 82 8.44 -18.31 -7.53
CA HIS A 82 7.33 -19.14 -7.04
C HIS A 82 5.98 -18.81 -7.65
N THR A 83 5.76 -17.56 -8.09
CA THR A 83 4.44 -17.11 -8.56
C THR A 83 4.56 -15.98 -9.58
N THR A 84 3.44 -15.60 -10.17
CA THR A 84 3.28 -14.38 -10.97
C THR A 84 2.78 -13.22 -10.11
N PHE A 85 2.99 -11.99 -10.56
CA PHE A 85 2.44 -10.82 -9.87
C PHE A 85 0.91 -10.75 -10.02
N GLU A 86 0.38 -11.26 -11.11
CA GLU A 86 -1.06 -11.42 -11.35
C GLU A 86 -1.69 -12.36 -10.32
N ASP A 87 -1.08 -13.52 -10.07
CA ASP A 87 -1.55 -14.47 -9.06
C ASP A 87 -1.44 -13.91 -7.64
N ALA A 88 -0.34 -13.24 -7.33
CA ALA A 88 -0.16 -12.56 -6.04
C ALA A 88 -1.26 -11.50 -5.82
N TYR A 89 -1.58 -10.72 -6.84
CA TYR A 89 -2.65 -9.72 -6.78
C TYR A 89 -4.03 -10.37 -6.66
N ARG A 90 -4.28 -11.44 -7.41
CA ARG A 90 -5.53 -12.19 -7.39
C ARG A 90 -5.82 -12.77 -6.00
N VAL A 91 -4.87 -13.50 -5.41
CA VAL A 91 -5.08 -14.11 -4.08
C VAL A 91 -5.29 -13.07 -2.98
N ARG A 92 -4.63 -11.89 -3.07
CA ARG A 92 -4.91 -10.76 -2.19
C ARG A 92 -6.35 -10.28 -2.36
N ASN A 93 -6.82 -10.10 -3.58
CA ASN A 93 -8.18 -9.62 -3.84
C ASN A 93 -9.25 -10.63 -3.38
N GLU A 94 -9.00 -11.93 -3.56
CA GLU A 94 -9.86 -12.99 -3.01
C GLU A 94 -9.94 -12.91 -1.46
N ALA A 95 -8.80 -12.68 -0.82
CA ALA A 95 -8.77 -12.48 0.64
C ALA A 95 -9.50 -11.19 1.06
N VAL A 96 -9.39 -10.11 0.27
CA VAL A 96 -10.16 -8.88 0.51
C VAL A 96 -11.66 -9.15 0.41
N ALA A 97 -12.12 -9.80 -0.67
CA ALA A 97 -13.53 -10.09 -0.87
C ALA A 97 -14.12 -10.95 0.26
N ARG A 98 -13.34 -11.97 0.73
CA ARG A 98 -13.71 -12.77 1.90
C ARG A 98 -13.75 -11.92 3.16
N GLY A 99 -12.65 -11.23 3.46
CA GLY A 99 -12.52 -10.51 4.72
C GLY A 99 -13.50 -9.36 4.89
N LEU A 100 -13.85 -8.65 3.82
CA LEU A 100 -14.91 -7.64 3.86
C LEU A 100 -16.24 -8.27 4.33
N ARG A 101 -16.60 -9.45 3.82
CA ARG A 101 -17.83 -10.15 4.18
C ARG A 101 -17.81 -10.75 5.59
N GLU A 102 -16.64 -11.12 6.07
CA GLU A 102 -16.47 -11.72 7.40
C GLU A 102 -16.33 -10.66 8.49
N TYR A 103 -15.54 -9.61 8.26
CA TYR A 103 -15.19 -8.62 9.30
C TYR A 103 -16.10 -7.40 9.32
N ALA A 104 -16.77 -7.10 8.21
CA ALA A 104 -17.61 -5.92 8.08
C ALA A 104 -18.82 -6.17 7.14
N PRO A 105 -19.62 -7.22 7.39
CA PRO A 105 -20.76 -7.58 6.51
C PRO A 105 -21.77 -6.45 6.37
N GLU A 106 -21.90 -5.60 7.37
CA GLU A 106 -22.88 -4.50 7.42
C GLU A 106 -22.60 -3.37 6.41
N ILE A 107 -21.35 -3.27 5.90
CA ILE A 107 -21.01 -2.20 4.94
C ILE A 107 -21.03 -2.67 3.48
N ILE A 108 -21.19 -3.96 3.19
CA ILE A 108 -21.00 -4.55 1.86
C ILE A 108 -21.87 -3.89 0.81
N ASP A 109 -23.19 -3.79 1.06
CA ASP A 109 -24.14 -3.23 0.10
C ASP A 109 -23.85 -1.73 -0.12
N GLN A 110 -23.61 -0.99 0.96
CA GLN A 110 -23.31 0.42 0.88
C GLN A 110 -21.98 0.66 0.14
N LEU A 111 -20.96 -0.13 0.45
CA LEU A 111 -19.66 -0.06 -0.23
C LEU A 111 -19.81 -0.35 -1.73
N GLY A 112 -20.59 -1.36 -2.09
CA GLY A 112 -20.87 -1.71 -3.49
C GLY A 112 -21.53 -0.57 -4.27
N THR A 113 -22.47 0.17 -3.65
CA THR A 113 -23.10 1.34 -4.31
C THR A 113 -22.14 2.49 -4.59
N LEU A 114 -21.01 2.52 -3.88
CA LEU A 114 -19.97 3.55 -4.05
C LEU A 114 -18.94 3.19 -5.13
N ALA A 115 -18.98 2.01 -5.73
CA ALA A 115 -17.95 1.56 -6.68
C ALA A 115 -17.75 2.53 -7.84
N LEU A 116 -18.81 2.89 -8.55
CA LEU A 116 -18.74 3.81 -9.69
C LEU A 116 -18.28 5.22 -9.27
N PRO A 117 -18.90 5.89 -8.28
CA PRO A 117 -18.42 7.20 -7.82
C PRO A 117 -16.96 7.21 -7.35
N LEU A 118 -16.49 6.13 -6.73
CA LEU A 118 -15.09 6.03 -6.29
C LEU A 118 -14.13 5.85 -7.47
N TRP A 119 -14.51 5.09 -8.50
CA TRP A 119 -13.72 5.00 -9.73
C TRP A 119 -13.71 6.32 -10.51
N ASP A 120 -14.82 7.03 -10.59
CA ASP A 120 -14.89 8.36 -11.21
C ASP A 120 -13.93 9.33 -10.48
N ALA A 121 -13.94 9.28 -9.15
CA ALA A 121 -13.00 10.06 -8.34
C ALA A 121 -11.53 9.65 -8.61
N ALA A 122 -11.23 8.34 -8.60
CA ALA A 122 -9.90 7.84 -8.91
C ALA A 122 -9.44 8.27 -10.31
N ASP A 123 -10.29 8.15 -11.31
CA ASP A 123 -9.96 8.48 -12.70
C ASP A 123 -9.74 9.98 -12.94
N SER A 124 -10.33 10.83 -12.13
CA SER A 124 -10.15 12.28 -12.20
C SER A 124 -8.81 12.79 -11.69
N LEU A 125 -8.06 11.96 -10.94
CA LEU A 125 -6.81 12.38 -10.31
C LEU A 125 -5.66 12.45 -11.33
N PRO A 126 -4.76 13.43 -11.20
CA PRO A 126 -3.63 13.59 -12.14
C PRO A 126 -2.58 12.49 -11.99
N LEU A 127 -2.05 12.00 -13.12
CA LEU A 127 -1.03 10.94 -13.19
C LEU A 127 0.38 11.41 -12.91
N GLY A 128 0.71 12.68 -13.22
CA GLY A 128 2.07 13.20 -13.20
C GLY A 128 2.78 12.95 -11.86
N GLY A 129 3.92 12.25 -11.88
CA GLY A 129 4.70 11.90 -10.70
C GLY A 129 4.02 10.90 -9.75
N ARG A 130 3.01 10.15 -10.21
CA ARG A 130 2.20 9.21 -9.40
C ARG A 130 2.33 7.79 -9.96
N VAL A 131 3.50 7.17 -9.75
CA VAL A 131 3.90 5.94 -10.46
C VAL A 131 3.08 4.73 -10.00
N LEU A 132 2.94 4.54 -8.69
CA LEU A 132 2.20 3.39 -8.16
C LEU A 132 0.70 3.53 -8.41
N TYR A 133 0.16 4.75 -8.21
CA TYR A 133 -1.21 5.05 -8.58
C TYR A 133 -1.49 4.81 -10.07
N ALA A 134 -0.62 5.27 -10.97
CA ALA A 134 -0.77 5.08 -12.40
C ALA A 134 -0.84 3.60 -12.78
N ALA A 135 0.01 2.77 -12.17
CA ALA A 135 0.00 1.33 -12.36
C ALA A 135 -1.30 0.69 -11.86
N HIS A 136 -1.75 1.03 -10.65
CA HIS A 136 -3.02 0.53 -10.10
C HIS A 136 -4.24 0.97 -10.91
N ARG A 137 -4.24 2.21 -11.41
CA ARG A 137 -5.33 2.73 -12.24
C ARG A 137 -5.45 2.00 -13.58
N ALA A 138 -4.33 1.59 -14.15
CA ALA A 138 -4.28 0.85 -15.42
C ALA A 138 -4.55 -0.66 -15.26
N TRP A 139 -4.56 -1.18 -14.02
CA TRP A 139 -4.79 -2.60 -13.77
C TRP A 139 -6.26 -2.98 -13.99
N PRO A 140 -6.55 -4.22 -14.44
CA PRO A 140 -7.92 -4.66 -14.66
C PRO A 140 -8.80 -4.48 -13.42
N ARG A 141 -10.00 -3.92 -13.62
CA ARG A 141 -10.99 -3.71 -12.56
C ARG A 141 -11.79 -4.97 -12.30
N CYS A 142 -12.30 -5.11 -11.08
CA CYS A 142 -13.25 -6.16 -10.75
C CYS A 142 -14.65 -5.69 -11.14
N GLU A 143 -15.31 -6.43 -12.04
CA GLU A 143 -16.67 -6.11 -12.50
C GLU A 143 -17.75 -6.94 -11.78
N ASP A 144 -17.39 -8.14 -11.30
CA ASP A 144 -18.33 -9.12 -10.74
C ASP A 144 -18.62 -8.93 -9.25
N ASP A 145 -17.79 -8.16 -8.53
CA ASP A 145 -17.93 -7.88 -7.09
C ASP A 145 -17.88 -6.37 -6.82
N PRO A 146 -19.05 -5.70 -6.71
CA PRO A 146 -19.10 -4.25 -6.50
C PRO A 146 -18.39 -3.77 -5.23
N ALA A 147 -18.43 -4.56 -4.13
CA ALA A 147 -17.76 -4.18 -2.89
C ALA A 147 -16.23 -4.27 -3.03
N LEU A 148 -15.72 -5.32 -3.67
CA LEU A 148 -14.30 -5.43 -4.01
C LEU A 148 -13.90 -4.33 -4.99
N SER A 149 -14.72 -4.03 -5.99
CA SER A 149 -14.48 -2.94 -6.94
C SER A 149 -14.32 -1.60 -6.23
N ALA A 150 -15.21 -1.27 -5.30
CA ALA A 150 -15.13 -0.07 -4.47
C ALA A 150 -13.85 -0.05 -3.62
N TRP A 151 -13.49 -1.18 -3.00
CA TRP A 151 -12.24 -1.32 -2.23
C TRP A 151 -11.01 -1.05 -3.11
N LEU A 152 -10.98 -1.58 -4.34
CA LEU A 152 -9.90 -1.35 -5.29
C LEU A 152 -9.80 0.13 -5.71
N ALA A 153 -10.93 0.81 -5.90
CA ALA A 153 -10.95 2.24 -6.19
C ALA A 153 -10.38 3.06 -5.01
N VAL A 154 -10.78 2.75 -3.76
CA VAL A 154 -10.21 3.39 -2.57
C VAL A 154 -8.71 3.11 -2.46
N ASN A 155 -8.27 1.87 -2.74
CA ASN A 155 -6.84 1.54 -2.75
C ASN A 155 -6.10 2.36 -3.82
N CYS A 156 -6.65 2.52 -5.01
CA CYS A 156 -6.08 3.34 -6.08
C CYS A 156 -5.91 4.82 -5.62
N ILE A 157 -6.93 5.43 -5.03
CA ILE A 157 -6.87 6.79 -4.45
C ILE A 157 -5.81 6.86 -3.33
N ARG A 158 -5.71 5.82 -2.50
CA ARG A 158 -4.70 5.72 -1.45
C ARG A 158 -3.29 5.70 -2.02
N GLU A 159 -3.05 5.01 -3.12
CA GLU A 159 -1.73 5.02 -3.78
C GLU A 159 -1.42 6.41 -4.38
N TRP A 160 -2.39 7.11 -4.94
CA TRP A 160 -2.21 8.51 -5.37
C TRP A 160 -1.77 9.41 -4.21
N ARG A 161 -2.41 9.26 -3.05
CA ARG A 161 -2.03 9.99 -1.84
C ARG A 161 -0.62 9.59 -1.37
N GLY A 162 -0.28 8.30 -1.42
CA GLY A 162 1.04 7.77 -1.07
C GLY A 162 2.14 8.37 -1.94
N ASP A 163 1.98 8.34 -3.26
CA ASP A 163 2.91 8.94 -4.21
C ASP A 163 3.07 10.45 -3.98
N THR A 164 1.96 11.14 -3.64
CA THR A 164 1.99 12.57 -3.30
C THR A 164 2.78 12.82 -2.02
N HIS A 165 2.58 11.99 -1.00
CA HIS A 165 3.30 12.09 0.27
C HIS A 165 4.81 11.92 0.06
N PHE A 166 5.23 10.92 -0.72
CA PHE A 166 6.64 10.70 -1.02
C PHE A 166 7.27 11.83 -1.84
N ALA A 167 6.52 12.42 -2.78
CA ALA A 167 6.98 13.60 -3.51
C ALA A 167 7.23 14.81 -2.58
N VAL A 168 6.37 15.01 -1.56
CA VAL A 168 6.57 16.05 -0.55
C VAL A 168 7.80 15.76 0.30
N LEU A 169 7.96 14.53 0.81
CA LEU A 169 9.14 14.15 1.58
C LEU A 169 10.43 14.40 0.80
N ALA A 170 10.47 13.95 -0.46
CA ALA A 170 11.63 14.15 -1.34
C ALA A 170 11.92 15.63 -1.60
N SER A 171 10.90 16.49 -1.73
CA SER A 171 11.08 17.94 -1.94
C SER A 171 11.61 18.68 -0.71
N HIS A 172 11.56 18.04 0.46
CA HIS A 172 12.08 18.55 1.73
C HIS A 172 13.34 17.80 2.21
N ASP A 173 13.97 17.01 1.33
CA ASP A 173 15.15 16.21 1.63
C ASP A 173 14.98 15.25 2.84
N VAL A 174 13.75 14.88 3.15
CA VAL A 174 13.45 13.91 4.22
C VAL A 174 13.68 12.50 3.70
N SER A 175 14.66 11.79 4.25
CA SER A 175 14.97 10.42 3.86
C SER A 175 13.85 9.43 4.22
N GLY A 176 13.89 8.24 3.61
CA GLY A 176 12.92 7.18 3.92
C GLY A 176 12.97 6.70 5.38
N VAL A 177 14.15 6.71 6.00
CA VAL A 177 14.34 6.35 7.41
C VAL A 177 13.79 7.44 8.33
N GLN A 178 14.11 8.72 8.07
CA GLN A 178 13.52 9.86 8.79
C GLN A 178 12.00 9.88 8.68
N ALA A 179 11.44 9.61 7.50
CA ALA A 179 9.99 9.49 7.32
C ALA A 179 9.37 8.38 8.18
N GLY A 180 10.08 7.28 8.37
CA GLY A 180 9.70 6.19 9.27
C GLY A 180 9.68 6.63 10.73
N LEU A 181 10.75 7.29 11.19
CA LEU A 181 10.85 7.82 12.56
C LEU A 181 9.77 8.86 12.88
N LEU A 182 9.54 9.80 11.96
CA LEU A 182 8.46 10.79 12.08
C LEU A 182 7.08 10.13 12.14
N HIS A 183 6.88 9.03 11.41
CA HIS A 183 5.64 8.28 11.42
C HIS A 183 5.44 7.52 12.76
N ASP A 184 6.51 6.89 13.30
CA ASP A 184 6.46 6.27 14.63
C ASP A 184 6.10 7.31 15.70
N ALA A 185 6.73 8.48 15.68
CA ALA A 185 6.44 9.57 16.60
C ALA A 185 4.98 10.06 16.47
N PHE A 186 4.48 10.20 15.26
CA PHE A 186 3.10 10.61 15.01
C PHE A 186 2.06 9.59 15.52
N LEU A 187 2.35 8.29 15.38
CA LEU A 187 1.47 7.20 15.83
C LEU A 187 1.66 6.83 17.32
N GLY A 188 2.69 7.36 17.97
CA GLY A 188 3.07 6.99 19.33
C GLY A 188 3.61 5.56 19.44
N TYR A 189 4.22 5.04 18.36
CA TYR A 189 4.89 3.75 18.39
C TYR A 189 6.26 3.85 19.10
N PRO A 190 6.73 2.77 19.73
CA PRO A 190 8.02 2.81 20.41
C PRO A 190 9.17 2.90 19.40
N GLY A 191 9.98 3.92 19.58
CA GLY A 191 11.31 4.05 19.03
C GLY A 191 11.42 4.12 17.51
N ASP A 192 11.80 3.03 16.90
CA ASP A 192 12.24 2.92 15.52
C ASP A 192 11.59 1.69 14.78
N TRP A 193 10.41 1.32 15.20
CA TRP A 193 9.72 0.12 14.70
C TRP A 193 9.44 0.19 13.20
N ILE A 194 8.92 1.31 12.70
CA ILE A 194 8.57 1.45 11.27
C ILE A 194 9.82 1.38 10.39
N PRO A 195 10.90 2.16 10.60
CA PRO A 195 12.08 2.05 9.75
C PRO A 195 12.75 0.68 9.84
N ARG A 196 12.80 0.03 11.01
CA ARG A 196 13.34 -1.33 11.13
C ARG A 196 12.50 -2.35 10.36
N SER A 197 11.19 -2.25 10.42
CA SER A 197 10.28 -3.12 9.65
C SER A 197 10.44 -2.97 8.13
N ARG A 198 11.07 -1.88 7.69
CA ARG A 198 11.38 -1.56 6.29
C ARG A 198 12.84 -1.83 5.90
N GLY A 199 13.60 -2.43 6.81
CA GLY A 199 14.96 -2.89 6.57
C GLY A 199 16.05 -1.89 6.95
N ALA A 200 15.77 -0.80 7.69
CA ALA A 200 16.78 0.12 8.18
C ALA A 200 17.70 -0.57 9.21
N ASP A 201 19.00 -0.36 9.08
CA ASP A 201 20.01 -0.79 10.02
C ASP A 201 20.36 0.30 11.06
N ASP A 202 21.19 -0.07 12.07
CA ASP A 202 21.52 0.84 13.16
C ASP A 202 22.25 2.10 12.68
N ALA A 203 23.16 1.99 11.71
CA ALA A 203 23.89 3.14 11.19
C ALA A 203 22.95 4.15 10.50
N GLN A 204 22.00 3.64 9.72
CA GLN A 204 20.98 4.49 9.07
C GLN A 204 20.05 5.16 10.09
N LEU A 205 19.75 4.47 11.19
CA LEU A 205 18.93 5.04 12.26
C LEU A 205 19.68 6.15 13.01
N GLU A 206 20.95 5.93 13.35
CA GLU A 206 21.81 6.94 13.99
C GLU A 206 21.94 8.20 13.12
N GLU A 207 22.19 8.03 11.82
CA GLU A 207 22.26 9.14 10.86
C GLU A 207 20.92 9.89 10.77
N ALA A 208 19.81 9.16 10.70
CA ALA A 208 18.48 9.76 10.58
C ALA A 208 18.08 10.52 11.85
N TRP A 209 18.38 10.00 13.04
CA TRP A 209 18.15 10.70 14.30
C TRP A 209 18.97 11.98 14.39
N ALA A 210 20.28 11.91 14.08
CA ALA A 210 21.17 13.07 14.11
C ALA A 210 20.74 14.19 13.15
N ALA A 211 20.03 13.85 12.08
CA ALA A 211 19.54 14.83 11.11
C ALA A 211 18.14 15.39 11.45
N LEU A 212 17.46 14.83 12.45
CA LEU A 212 16.15 15.31 12.95
C LEU A 212 16.29 16.20 14.20
N ASP A 213 17.43 16.16 14.88
CA ASP A 213 17.79 17.02 16.02
C ASP A 213 18.21 18.43 15.55
#